data_48e967c084d8ee1cf947a912b9f68153
#
_entry.id   48e967c084d8ee1cf947a912b9f68153
#
_cell.length_a   1.000
_cell.length_b   1.000
_cell.length_c   1.000
_cell.angle_alpha   90.00
_cell.angle_beta   90.00
_cell.angle_gamma   90.00
#
_symmetry.space_group_name_H-M   'P 1'
#
loop_
_entity.id
_entity.type
_entity.pdbx_description
1 polymer ?
#
loop_
_entity_poly.entity_id
_entity_poly.type
_entity_poly.pdbx_seq_one_letter_code
_entity_poly.pdbx_strand_id
1 'polypeptide(L)'
;MPKQDAVLAITSGVKDMQAVLNLVWDKLLPAMKSEALPADAENAARLQTAMKSLVLPYPSGEAKSKTAASISGRRFQFAENAQGLDTLSIETSGPEGQVTLVSRSNGKEQRLVCGHKQWMKGRFAWGTQAEQSVAASGAWVDDETFTARIYYVETPFSLTLRMKFADQELTLDTEANVGFGPTVRPQLKGKDSQTTK
;
A
#
# COMPACT_ATOMS: atom_id res chain seq x y z
N MET A 1 3.43 -32.44 -5.84
CA MET A 1 4.73 -33.01 -6.31
C MET A 1 4.82 -34.47 -5.83
N PRO A 2 4.22 -35.42 -6.58
CA PRO A 2 4.07 -36.79 -6.06
C PRO A 2 5.40 -37.52 -5.80
N LYS A 3 6.42 -37.28 -6.61
CA LYS A 3 7.73 -37.90 -6.46
C LYS A 3 8.48 -37.48 -5.19
N GLN A 4 8.14 -36.31 -4.65
CA GLN A 4 8.75 -35.73 -3.46
C GLN A 4 7.83 -35.85 -2.23
N ASP A 5 6.67 -36.49 -2.40
CA ASP A 5 5.61 -36.57 -1.37
C ASP A 5 5.34 -35.18 -0.73
N ALA A 6 5.21 -34.16 -1.57
CA ALA A 6 5.13 -32.78 -1.14
C ALA A 6 4.00 -32.01 -1.83
N VAL A 7 3.38 -31.10 -1.08
CA VAL A 7 2.41 -30.13 -1.56
C VAL A 7 2.94 -28.74 -1.26
N LEU A 8 2.90 -27.86 -2.25
CA LEU A 8 3.25 -26.45 -2.10
C LEU A 8 2.01 -25.62 -2.35
N ALA A 9 1.63 -24.81 -1.38
CA ALA A 9 0.61 -23.79 -1.50
C ALA A 9 1.27 -22.41 -1.45
N ILE A 10 0.89 -21.50 -2.37
CA ILE A 10 1.47 -20.17 -2.50
C ILE A 10 0.35 -19.14 -2.46
N THR A 11 0.46 -18.15 -1.57
CA THR A 11 -0.37 -16.95 -1.57
C THR A 11 0.51 -15.76 -1.95
N SER A 12 0.13 -15.01 -2.97
CA SER A 12 0.94 -13.87 -3.43
C SER A 12 0.09 -12.83 -4.16
N GLY A 13 0.54 -11.56 -4.12
CA GLY A 13 -0.05 -10.45 -4.85
C GLY A 13 0.90 -9.96 -5.93
N VAL A 14 1.34 -10.85 -6.83
CA VAL A 14 2.29 -10.55 -7.91
C VAL A 14 1.61 -10.55 -9.27
N LYS A 15 2.09 -9.70 -10.19
CA LYS A 15 1.58 -9.64 -11.58
C LYS A 15 2.02 -10.87 -12.39
N ASP A 16 3.26 -11.30 -12.20
CA ASP A 16 3.84 -12.46 -12.88
C ASP A 16 3.78 -13.70 -11.97
N MET A 17 2.68 -14.42 -12.06
CA MET A 17 2.51 -15.69 -11.31
C MET A 17 3.45 -16.78 -11.82
N GLN A 18 3.83 -16.75 -13.10
CA GLN A 18 4.76 -17.74 -13.67
C GLN A 18 6.15 -17.59 -13.06
N ALA A 19 6.63 -16.38 -12.81
CA ALA A 19 7.91 -16.15 -12.15
C ALA A 19 8.00 -16.82 -10.78
N VAL A 20 6.91 -16.84 -10.02
CA VAL A 20 6.84 -17.56 -8.73
C VAL A 20 6.96 -19.07 -8.92
N LEU A 21 6.27 -19.63 -9.91
CA LEU A 21 6.38 -21.06 -10.25
C LEU A 21 7.79 -21.42 -10.74
N ASN A 22 8.43 -20.56 -11.53
CA ASN A 22 9.79 -20.76 -11.98
C ASN A 22 10.77 -20.85 -10.80
N LEU A 23 10.59 -20.03 -9.76
CA LEU A 23 11.40 -20.15 -8.54
C LEU A 23 11.24 -21.52 -7.87
N VAL A 24 10.04 -22.08 -7.89
CA VAL A 24 9.79 -23.42 -7.38
C VAL A 24 10.54 -24.48 -8.22
N TRP A 25 10.41 -24.40 -9.56
CA TRP A 25 11.03 -25.35 -10.47
C TRP A 25 12.56 -25.25 -10.49
N ASP A 26 13.09 -24.05 -10.45
CA ASP A 26 14.52 -23.81 -10.62
C ASP A 26 15.31 -23.88 -9.32
N LYS A 27 14.67 -23.60 -8.18
CA LYS A 27 15.36 -23.50 -6.90
C LYS A 27 14.88 -24.51 -5.87
N LEU A 28 13.57 -24.65 -5.66
CA LEU A 28 13.03 -25.47 -4.58
C LEU A 28 13.06 -26.95 -4.99
N LEU A 29 12.51 -27.30 -6.15
CA LEU A 29 12.39 -28.70 -6.58
C LEU A 29 13.74 -29.43 -6.73
N PRO A 30 14.79 -28.83 -7.31
CA PRO A 30 16.12 -29.47 -7.38
C PRO A 30 16.82 -29.63 -6.02
N ALA A 31 16.42 -28.81 -5.02
CA ALA A 31 16.98 -28.91 -3.67
C ALA A 31 16.34 -30.04 -2.82
N MET A 32 15.18 -30.54 -3.24
CA MET A 32 14.52 -31.66 -2.55
C MET A 32 15.29 -32.97 -2.79
N LYS A 33 15.54 -33.72 -1.72
CA LYS A 33 16.23 -35.00 -1.74
C LYS A 33 15.27 -36.12 -1.34
N SER A 34 15.61 -37.35 -1.70
CA SER A 34 14.85 -38.54 -1.31
C SER A 34 14.96 -38.90 0.18
N GLU A 35 15.97 -38.36 0.85
CA GLU A 35 16.26 -38.63 2.26
C GLU A 35 16.32 -37.27 3.02
N ALA A 36 16.19 -37.38 4.36
CA ALA A 36 16.34 -36.26 5.24
C ALA A 36 17.71 -35.62 5.07
N LEU A 37 17.75 -34.30 4.97
CA LEU A 37 19.02 -33.56 4.91
C LEU A 37 19.76 -33.70 6.23
N PRO A 38 21.11 -33.77 6.22
CA PRO A 38 21.89 -33.74 7.46
C PRO A 38 21.64 -32.41 8.20
N ALA A 39 21.73 -32.47 9.53
CA ALA A 39 21.59 -31.26 10.35
C ALA A 39 22.66 -30.25 9.99
N ASP A 40 22.22 -29.02 9.67
CA ASP A 40 23.09 -27.89 9.31
C ASP A 40 22.62 -26.67 10.09
N ALA A 41 23.23 -26.47 11.26
CA ALA A 41 22.87 -25.39 12.18
C ALA A 41 23.16 -24.00 11.58
N GLU A 42 24.21 -23.87 10.79
CA GLU A 42 24.58 -22.59 10.17
C GLU A 42 23.55 -22.17 9.13
N ASN A 43 23.21 -23.03 8.19
CA ASN A 43 22.20 -22.73 7.17
C ASN A 43 20.82 -22.57 7.76
N ALA A 44 20.45 -23.32 8.81
CA ALA A 44 19.21 -23.12 9.53
C ALA A 44 19.13 -21.73 10.18
N ALA A 45 20.22 -21.27 10.82
CA ALA A 45 20.30 -19.93 11.41
C ALA A 45 20.24 -18.83 10.34
N ARG A 46 20.91 -19.03 9.20
CA ARG A 46 20.84 -18.10 8.04
C ARG A 46 19.41 -17.99 7.50
N LEU A 47 18.71 -19.12 7.33
CA LEU A 47 17.32 -19.13 6.90
C LEU A 47 16.43 -18.39 7.89
N GLN A 48 16.54 -18.67 9.19
CA GLN A 48 15.78 -17.96 10.20
C GLN A 48 16.03 -16.45 10.20
N THR A 49 17.29 -16.04 10.04
CA THR A 49 17.66 -14.63 9.93
C THR A 49 17.03 -13.99 8.70
N ALA A 50 17.12 -14.63 7.55
CA ALA A 50 16.49 -14.16 6.33
C ALA A 50 14.97 -14.01 6.47
N MET A 51 14.30 -15.02 7.06
CA MET A 51 12.86 -14.97 7.29
C MET A 51 12.44 -13.84 8.24
N LYS A 52 13.20 -13.59 9.30
CA LYS A 52 12.94 -12.49 10.25
C LYS A 52 13.20 -11.10 9.66
N SER A 53 14.05 -11.01 8.64
CA SER A 53 14.37 -9.75 7.95
C SER A 53 13.37 -9.39 6.84
N LEU A 54 12.42 -10.29 6.51
CA LEU A 54 11.40 -10.01 5.49
C LEU A 54 10.44 -8.92 6.00
N VAL A 55 10.44 -7.80 5.29
CA VAL A 55 9.55 -6.66 5.56
C VAL A 55 8.93 -6.18 4.26
N LEU A 56 7.71 -5.71 4.33
CA LEU A 56 7.08 -5.01 3.21
C LEU A 56 7.73 -3.62 3.06
N PRO A 57 8.19 -3.24 1.85
CA PRO A 57 8.87 -1.96 1.66
C PRO A 57 7.91 -0.79 1.91
N TYR A 58 8.36 0.17 2.71
CA TYR A 58 7.66 1.43 2.92
C TYR A 58 7.71 2.32 1.68
N PRO A 59 6.79 3.28 1.51
CA PRO A 59 6.98 4.37 0.56
C PRO A 59 8.30 5.09 0.82
N SER A 60 9.06 5.36 -0.24
CA SER A 60 10.30 6.13 -0.14
C SER A 60 9.99 7.61 -0.03
N GLY A 61 10.74 8.32 0.81
CA GLY A 61 10.58 9.77 1.00
C GLY A 61 10.78 10.19 2.45
N GLU A 62 10.44 11.45 2.73
CA GLU A 62 10.66 12.10 4.02
C GLU A 62 9.41 12.07 4.91
N ALA A 63 9.61 12.22 6.21
CA ALA A 63 8.52 12.30 7.20
C ALA A 63 7.74 13.62 7.10
N LYS A 64 8.37 14.67 6.61
CA LYS A 64 7.84 16.04 6.57
C LYS A 64 8.08 16.67 5.20
N SER A 65 7.23 17.64 4.86
CA SER A 65 7.37 18.50 3.70
C SER A 65 7.20 19.95 4.12
N LYS A 66 7.76 20.89 3.37
CA LYS A 66 7.60 22.33 3.62
C LYS A 66 6.16 22.80 3.43
N THR A 67 5.43 22.17 2.51
CA THR A 67 4.03 22.50 2.20
C THR A 67 3.02 21.77 3.11
N ALA A 68 3.45 20.75 3.86
CA ALA A 68 2.59 19.94 4.68
C ALA A 68 1.66 20.75 5.61
N ALA A 69 2.20 21.77 6.27
CA ALA A 69 1.42 22.61 7.19
C ALA A 69 0.35 23.45 6.46
N SER A 70 0.66 23.94 5.25
CA SER A 70 -0.26 24.80 4.47
C SER A 70 -1.41 24.04 3.84
N ILE A 71 -1.26 22.73 3.62
CA ILE A 71 -2.29 21.89 3.01
C ILE A 71 -3.04 21.03 4.05
N SER A 72 -2.54 20.99 5.28
CA SER A 72 -3.15 20.20 6.36
C SER A 72 -4.57 20.66 6.66
N GLY A 73 -5.53 19.75 6.60
CA GLY A 73 -6.94 20.02 6.83
C GLY A 73 -7.69 20.66 5.65
N ARG A 74 -7.00 21.06 4.58
CA ARG A 74 -7.67 21.52 3.36
C ARG A 74 -8.46 20.37 2.74
N ARG A 75 -9.70 20.65 2.33
CA ARG A 75 -10.60 19.66 1.74
C ARG A 75 -10.66 19.84 0.23
N PHE A 76 -10.22 18.84 -0.51
CA PHE A 76 -10.27 18.81 -1.97
C PHE A 76 -11.51 18.04 -2.42
N GLN A 77 -12.39 18.68 -3.17
CA GLN A 77 -13.62 18.11 -3.71
C GLN A 77 -13.39 17.63 -5.14
N PHE A 78 -13.85 16.43 -5.44
CA PHE A 78 -13.80 15.82 -6.77
C PHE A 78 -15.16 15.89 -7.45
N ALA A 79 -15.17 16.00 -8.77
CA ALA A 79 -16.37 15.76 -9.56
C ALA A 79 -16.77 14.28 -9.46
N GLU A 80 -18.01 13.96 -9.86
CA GLU A 80 -18.47 12.57 -9.95
C GLU A 80 -17.46 11.71 -10.72
N ASN A 81 -17.09 10.57 -10.13
CA ASN A 81 -16.04 9.72 -10.67
C ASN A 81 -16.28 8.24 -10.36
N ALA A 82 -15.67 7.36 -11.17
CA ALA A 82 -15.82 5.92 -11.04
C ALA A 82 -15.21 5.34 -9.74
N GLN A 83 -14.40 6.10 -9.01
CA GLN A 83 -13.86 5.68 -7.72
C GLN A 83 -14.81 6.00 -6.55
N GLY A 84 -15.90 6.75 -6.80
CA GLY A 84 -16.88 7.14 -5.80
C GLY A 84 -16.32 8.03 -4.69
N LEU A 85 -15.23 8.75 -4.98
CA LEU A 85 -14.56 9.62 -4.03
C LEU A 85 -15.15 11.04 -4.12
N ASP A 86 -15.79 11.51 -3.05
CA ASP A 86 -16.36 12.86 -2.97
C ASP A 86 -15.31 13.90 -2.59
N THR A 87 -14.58 13.63 -1.50
CA THR A 87 -13.53 14.53 -0.99
C THR A 87 -12.34 13.76 -0.43
N LEU A 88 -11.17 14.40 -0.46
CA LEU A 88 -9.95 13.95 0.22
C LEU A 88 -9.26 15.14 0.88
N SER A 89 -8.76 14.90 2.08
CA SER A 89 -7.85 15.80 2.78
C SER A 89 -6.78 15.00 3.50
N ILE A 90 -5.71 15.67 3.90
CA ILE A 90 -4.69 15.11 4.78
C ILE A 90 -4.53 15.98 6.01
N GLU A 91 -4.25 15.36 7.15
CA GLU A 91 -3.90 16.01 8.40
C GLU A 91 -2.48 15.62 8.77
N THR A 92 -1.60 16.59 8.98
CA THR A 92 -0.17 16.40 9.18
C THR A 92 0.29 16.67 10.61
N SER A 93 -0.66 16.81 11.54
CA SER A 93 -0.39 17.12 12.96
C SER A 93 -0.04 15.92 13.82
N GLY A 94 0.05 14.73 13.22
CA GLY A 94 0.39 13.50 13.94
C GLY A 94 1.85 13.47 14.42
N PRO A 95 2.14 12.67 15.47
CA PRO A 95 3.51 12.47 15.94
C PRO A 95 4.37 11.79 14.87
N GLU A 96 5.68 11.98 14.94
CA GLU A 96 6.69 11.26 14.13
C GLU A 96 6.46 11.27 12.61
N GLY A 97 5.85 12.34 12.08
CA GLY A 97 5.57 12.44 10.64
C GLY A 97 4.37 11.60 10.16
N GLN A 98 3.50 11.19 11.07
CA GLN A 98 2.25 10.55 10.70
C GLN A 98 1.35 11.50 9.93
N VAL A 99 0.68 10.97 8.91
CA VAL A 99 -0.31 11.68 8.11
C VAL A 99 -1.62 10.93 8.18
N THR A 100 -2.70 11.61 8.54
CA THR A 100 -4.04 11.03 8.50
C THR A 100 -4.71 11.40 7.17
N LEU A 101 -5.07 10.40 6.39
CA LEU A 101 -5.94 10.56 5.24
C LEU A 101 -7.39 10.64 5.72
N VAL A 102 -8.11 11.67 5.29
CA VAL A 102 -9.54 11.83 5.55
C VAL A 102 -10.25 11.83 4.20
N SER A 103 -10.93 10.74 3.89
CA SER A 103 -11.66 10.57 2.64
C SER A 103 -13.15 10.51 2.89
N ARG A 104 -13.94 11.03 1.95
CA ARG A 104 -15.40 10.87 1.93
C ARG A 104 -15.81 10.21 0.63
N SER A 105 -16.58 9.14 0.75
CA SER A 105 -17.11 8.38 -0.39
C SER A 105 -18.57 8.02 -0.11
N ASN A 106 -19.47 8.32 -1.04
CA ASN A 106 -20.90 8.05 -0.88
C ASN A 106 -21.48 8.61 0.43
N GLY A 107 -21.04 9.81 0.82
CA GLY A 107 -21.48 10.48 2.03
C GLY A 107 -20.84 9.96 3.33
N LYS A 108 -20.08 8.86 3.32
CA LYS A 108 -19.40 8.30 4.51
C LYS A 108 -17.97 8.81 4.59
N GLU A 109 -17.63 9.43 5.71
CA GLU A 109 -16.26 9.86 6.01
C GLU A 109 -15.48 8.71 6.65
N GLN A 110 -14.20 8.61 6.28
CA GLN A 110 -13.26 7.63 6.82
C GLN A 110 -11.90 8.28 7.06
N ARG A 111 -11.20 7.75 8.05
CA ARG A 111 -9.90 8.25 8.49
C ARG A 111 -8.91 7.10 8.52
N LEU A 112 -7.73 7.29 7.95
CA LEU A 112 -6.66 6.31 7.91
C LEU A 112 -5.34 6.96 8.27
N VAL A 113 -4.71 6.48 9.34
CA VAL A 113 -3.38 6.94 9.74
C VAL A 113 -2.31 6.21 8.93
N CYS A 114 -1.45 6.98 8.27
CA CYS A 114 -0.26 6.49 7.56
C CYS A 114 0.99 6.84 8.40
N GLY A 115 1.75 5.83 8.84
CA GLY A 115 3.00 6.04 9.56
C GLY A 115 4.16 6.30 8.59
N HIS A 116 5.17 7.06 9.00
CA HIS A 116 6.43 7.17 8.26
C HIS A 116 7.36 6.03 8.69
N LYS A 117 7.81 5.20 7.71
CA LYS A 117 8.62 3.99 7.98
C LYS A 117 8.02 3.08 9.05
N GLN A 118 6.69 3.08 9.14
CA GLN A 118 5.92 2.27 10.07
C GLN A 118 4.57 1.90 9.45
N TRP A 119 4.12 0.66 9.62
CA TRP A 119 2.80 0.20 9.22
C TRP A 119 1.80 0.45 10.34
N MET A 120 0.89 1.42 10.13
CA MET A 120 -0.21 1.72 11.04
C MET A 120 -1.40 0.84 10.70
N LYS A 121 -1.83 0.02 11.66
CA LYS A 121 -3.02 -0.84 11.50
C LYS A 121 -4.29 -0.01 11.67
N GLY A 122 -5.31 -0.32 10.88
CA GLY A 122 -6.61 0.35 10.93
C GLY A 122 -7.66 -0.41 10.14
N ARG A 123 -8.80 0.23 9.98
CA ARG A 123 -9.87 -0.22 9.10
C ARG A 123 -10.15 0.85 8.07
N PHE A 124 -10.33 0.44 6.83
CA PHE A 124 -10.50 1.40 5.74
C PHE A 124 -11.27 0.78 4.57
N ALA A 125 -12.04 1.60 3.89
CA ALA A 125 -12.65 1.31 2.61
C ALA A 125 -12.20 2.36 1.59
N TRP A 126 -11.88 1.95 0.39
CA TRP A 126 -11.58 2.88 -0.71
C TRP A 126 -12.69 2.84 -1.75
N GLY A 127 -13.26 4.01 -2.04
CA GLY A 127 -14.35 4.13 -3.00
C GLY A 127 -15.58 3.33 -2.59
N THR A 128 -15.99 2.40 -3.45
CA THR A 128 -17.18 1.54 -3.24
C THR A 128 -16.88 0.21 -2.54
N GLN A 129 -15.62 -0.03 -2.14
CA GLN A 129 -15.24 -1.28 -1.48
C GLN A 129 -15.79 -1.33 -0.04
N ALA A 130 -16.01 -2.55 0.46
CA ALA A 130 -16.33 -2.77 1.86
C ALA A 130 -15.11 -2.42 2.74
N GLU A 131 -15.37 -1.99 3.98
CA GLU A 131 -14.35 -1.71 4.96
C GLU A 131 -13.61 -3.00 5.35
N GLN A 132 -12.28 -2.96 5.33
CA GLN A 132 -11.39 -4.08 5.60
C GLN A 132 -10.29 -3.68 6.59
N SER A 133 -9.66 -4.69 7.20
CA SER A 133 -8.45 -4.51 8.00
C SER A 133 -7.29 -4.12 7.08
N VAL A 134 -6.60 -3.04 7.41
CA VAL A 134 -5.49 -2.51 6.61
C VAL A 134 -4.26 -2.21 7.46
N ALA A 135 -3.12 -2.12 6.78
CA ALA A 135 -1.91 -1.51 7.31
C ALA A 135 -1.44 -0.44 6.32
N ALA A 136 -1.24 0.79 6.80
CA ALA A 136 -0.91 1.93 5.97
C ALA A 136 0.40 2.60 6.40
N SER A 137 1.18 3.00 5.41
CA SER A 137 2.39 3.79 5.58
C SER A 137 2.46 4.86 4.50
N GLY A 138 3.11 5.99 4.78
CA GLY A 138 3.23 7.07 3.82
C GLY A 138 4.52 7.86 3.98
N ALA A 139 4.87 8.58 2.92
CA ALA A 139 6.05 9.45 2.89
C ALA A 139 5.84 10.60 1.90
N TRP A 140 6.51 11.70 2.15
CA TRP A 140 6.63 12.81 1.22
C TRP A 140 7.76 12.49 0.23
N VAL A 141 7.41 12.33 -1.04
CA VAL A 141 8.36 12.03 -2.11
C VAL A 141 9.15 13.29 -2.49
N ASP A 142 8.45 14.43 -2.41
CA ASP A 142 8.97 15.79 -2.57
C ASP A 142 8.12 16.76 -1.72
N ASP A 143 8.37 18.07 -1.86
CA ASP A 143 7.66 19.09 -1.07
C ASP A 143 6.14 19.15 -1.34
N GLU A 144 5.66 18.67 -2.50
CA GLU A 144 4.26 18.76 -2.93
C GLU A 144 3.55 17.39 -3.01
N THR A 145 4.30 16.29 -2.98
CA THR A 145 3.76 14.96 -3.27
C THR A 145 3.84 14.03 -2.06
N PHE A 146 2.69 13.61 -1.54
CA PHE A 146 2.59 12.55 -0.53
C PHE A 146 2.17 11.24 -1.19
N THR A 147 2.86 10.15 -0.85
CA THR A 147 2.50 8.81 -1.29
C THR A 147 2.12 7.95 -0.09
N ALA A 148 0.92 7.39 -0.12
CA ALA A 148 0.46 6.39 0.84
C ALA A 148 0.42 5.00 0.18
N ARG A 149 0.85 3.98 0.91
CA ARG A 149 0.65 2.58 0.56
C ARG A 149 -0.20 1.90 1.61
N ILE A 150 -1.24 1.20 1.16
CA ILE A 150 -2.25 0.57 1.98
C ILE A 150 -2.30 -0.91 1.62
N TYR A 151 -1.96 -1.79 2.56
CA TYR A 151 -2.14 -3.24 2.40
C TYR A 151 -3.44 -3.68 3.06
N TYR A 152 -4.23 -4.46 2.36
CA TYR A 152 -5.39 -5.17 2.90
C TYR A 152 -4.90 -6.46 3.55
N VAL A 153 -4.85 -6.48 4.88
CA VAL A 153 -4.06 -7.45 5.67
C VAL A 153 -4.44 -8.90 5.43
N GLU A 154 -5.71 -9.16 5.12
CA GLU A 154 -6.24 -10.53 4.92
C GLU A 154 -6.30 -10.94 3.45
N THR A 155 -5.68 -10.16 2.56
CA THR A 155 -5.71 -10.36 1.13
C THR A 155 -4.33 -10.14 0.51
N PRO A 156 -4.08 -10.55 -0.75
CA PRO A 156 -2.83 -10.23 -1.44
C PRO A 156 -2.84 -8.83 -2.06
N PHE A 157 -3.86 -8.01 -1.79
CA PHE A 157 -4.06 -6.72 -2.44
C PHE A 157 -3.45 -5.57 -1.67
N SER A 158 -2.96 -4.59 -2.41
CA SER A 158 -2.54 -3.29 -1.87
C SER A 158 -2.93 -2.18 -2.82
N LEU A 159 -3.02 -0.97 -2.26
CA LEU A 159 -3.33 0.25 -2.97
C LEU A 159 -2.22 1.26 -2.74
N THR A 160 -1.78 1.92 -3.79
CA THR A 160 -0.90 3.08 -3.72
C THR A 160 -1.67 4.32 -4.13
N LEU A 161 -1.68 5.31 -3.27
CA LEU A 161 -2.25 6.63 -3.51
C LEU A 161 -1.11 7.63 -3.60
N ARG A 162 -0.99 8.32 -4.74
CA ARG A 162 -0.06 9.43 -4.92
C ARG A 162 -0.87 10.72 -5.00
N MET A 163 -0.64 11.61 -4.06
CA MET A 163 -1.33 12.87 -3.89
C MET A 163 -0.37 14.02 -4.17
N LYS A 164 -0.55 14.71 -5.29
CA LYS A 164 0.22 15.91 -5.62
C LYS A 164 -0.63 17.16 -5.37
N PHE A 165 -0.15 18.02 -4.51
CA PHE A 165 -0.79 19.28 -4.11
C PHE A 165 -0.13 20.44 -4.84
N ALA A 166 -0.91 21.19 -5.61
CA ALA A 166 -0.45 22.37 -6.31
C ALA A 166 -1.49 23.48 -6.14
N ASP A 167 -1.11 24.57 -5.50
CA ASP A 167 -2.00 25.71 -5.22
C ASP A 167 -3.33 25.31 -4.60
N GLN A 168 -4.39 25.27 -5.40
CA GLN A 168 -5.77 24.95 -5.00
C GLN A 168 -6.24 23.62 -5.59
N GLU A 169 -5.35 22.82 -6.15
CA GLU A 169 -5.67 21.55 -6.79
C GLU A 169 -4.93 20.40 -6.12
N LEU A 170 -5.61 19.29 -5.96
CA LEU A 170 -5.05 18.00 -5.64
C LEU A 170 -5.17 17.08 -6.86
N THR A 171 -4.05 16.60 -7.36
CA THR A 171 -4.02 15.51 -8.34
C THR A 171 -3.82 14.19 -7.60
N LEU A 172 -4.74 13.23 -7.81
CA LEU A 172 -4.71 11.93 -7.17
C LEU A 172 -4.53 10.83 -8.21
N ASP A 173 -3.42 10.10 -8.11
CA ASP A 173 -3.20 8.84 -8.83
C ASP A 173 -3.44 7.67 -7.88
N THR A 174 -4.14 6.65 -8.38
CA THR A 174 -4.52 5.45 -7.64
C THR A 174 -4.08 4.22 -8.40
N GLU A 175 -3.29 3.35 -7.76
CA GLU A 175 -2.79 2.11 -8.37
C GLU A 175 -2.93 0.93 -7.41
N ALA A 176 -3.56 -0.17 -7.87
CA ALA A 176 -3.54 -1.47 -7.19
C ALA A 176 -2.29 -2.26 -7.60
N ASN A 177 -1.75 -3.10 -6.70
CA ASN A 177 -0.61 -3.96 -7.03
C ASN A 177 -0.95 -4.99 -8.12
N VAL A 178 -2.14 -5.58 -8.07
CA VAL A 178 -2.64 -6.59 -9.02
C VAL A 178 -4.14 -6.47 -9.22
N GLY A 179 -4.66 -7.05 -10.31
CA GLY A 179 -6.09 -7.11 -10.59
C GLY A 179 -6.35 -7.86 -11.91
N PHE A 180 -7.61 -8.26 -12.14
CA PHE A 180 -8.05 -8.88 -13.41
C PHE A 180 -8.31 -7.85 -14.52
N GLY A 181 -7.97 -6.59 -14.30
CA GLY A 181 -8.10 -5.48 -15.24
C GLY A 181 -7.01 -4.45 -15.00
N PRO A 182 -7.17 -3.22 -15.52
CA PRO A 182 -6.21 -2.15 -15.30
C PRO A 182 -5.99 -1.90 -13.79
N THR A 183 -4.73 -1.94 -13.37
CA THR A 183 -4.35 -1.65 -11.97
C THR A 183 -4.27 -0.15 -11.69
N VAL A 184 -3.98 0.65 -12.71
CA VAL A 184 -4.00 2.11 -12.63
C VAL A 184 -5.42 2.60 -12.89
N ARG A 185 -5.95 3.41 -11.97
CA ARG A 185 -7.25 4.05 -12.11
C ARG A 185 -7.12 5.39 -12.83
N PRO A 186 -8.20 5.89 -13.46
CA PRO A 186 -8.20 7.25 -13.99
C PRO A 186 -7.79 8.25 -12.92
N GLN A 187 -6.88 9.16 -13.28
CA GLN A 187 -6.42 10.24 -12.41
C GLN A 187 -7.61 11.14 -12.03
N LEU A 188 -7.67 11.52 -10.77
CA LEU A 188 -8.67 12.47 -10.28
C LEU A 188 -8.02 13.82 -9.98
N LYS A 189 -8.79 14.90 -10.23
CA LYS A 189 -8.43 16.27 -9.88
C LYS A 189 -9.45 16.83 -8.91
N GLY A 190 -9.00 17.14 -7.71
CA GLY A 190 -9.82 17.76 -6.66
C GLY A 190 -9.50 19.24 -6.54
N LYS A 191 -10.53 20.07 -6.34
CA LYS A 191 -10.38 21.51 -6.07
C LYS A 191 -10.58 21.80 -4.60
N ASP A 192 -9.80 22.71 -4.04
CA ASP A 192 -9.97 23.17 -2.67
C ASP A 192 -11.36 23.77 -2.46
N SER A 193 -12.13 23.19 -1.56
CA SER A 193 -13.50 23.62 -1.26
C SER A 193 -13.56 24.92 -0.42
N GLN A 194 -12.45 25.39 0.13
CA GLN A 194 -12.42 26.63 0.94
C GLN A 194 -12.30 27.90 0.10
N THR A 195 -12.07 27.77 -1.20
CA THR A 195 -11.81 28.93 -2.10
C THR A 195 -13.06 29.39 -2.87
N THR A 196 -14.21 28.76 -2.65
CA THR A 196 -15.46 29.21 -3.27
C THR A 196 -16.15 30.22 -2.34
N LYS A 197 -15.70 31.48 -2.36
CA LYS A 197 -16.43 32.67 -1.92
C LYS A 197 -16.63 33.60 -3.08
#